data_651042e90c2a9a0708497e4efd89aecd
#
_entry.id   651042e90c2a9a0708497e4efd89aecd
#
_cell.length_a   1.000
_cell.length_b   1.000
_cell.length_c   1.000
_cell.angle_alpha   90.00
_cell.angle_beta   90.00
_cell.angle_gamma   90.00
#
_symmetry.space_group_name_H-M   'P 1'
#
loop_
_entity.id
_entity.type
_entity.pdbx_description
1 polymer ?
#
loop_
_entity_poly.entity_id
_entity_poly.type
_entity_poly.pdbx_seq_one_letter_code
_entity_poly.pdbx_strand_id
1 'polypeptide(L)'
;MIEITQVHASLDEAGDETACLAIGRRAVKRALRCEDSQIKAIELHRKSIDARKKRDVHFILSFRVELTSSRLEQEVVDRVAERDRSRIRMVDGEAPSFPNPVPNAPKERPVVVGAGCAGLFAALTLAEAGLKPLLIERGDPALRRSEAIDLFLKERILDPESNIQFGLGGAGTFSDGKLNTGTKNPAHRLILETFVEAGSPRDILWDAKPHIGSDILPTVVTNISQRIEQLGGTVRYRTKLVNIRTDGSGAITGVDVQPPQETTSETIATKHLILACGHSARDVFELLKEHNVALAQKTFAMGVRIEHPQRDIDRAQYGPSAGHPALGAAPYKLVAHLPNGRSVFSFCMCPGGQVVAASSEQGHLCVNGA
;
A
#
# COMPACT_ATOMS: atom_id res chain seq x y z
N MET A 1 -14.94 16.47 14.40
CA MET A 1 -13.50 16.28 14.70
C MET A 1 -12.72 17.45 14.12
N ILE A 2 -11.64 17.90 14.76
CA ILE A 2 -10.83 19.02 14.34
C ILE A 2 -9.48 18.54 13.85
N GLU A 3 -9.00 19.02 12.71
CA GLU A 3 -7.62 18.79 12.25
C GLU A 3 -6.76 20.03 12.54
N ILE A 4 -5.59 19.81 13.17
CA ILE A 4 -4.57 20.83 13.41
C ILE A 4 -3.30 20.42 12.68
N THR A 5 -2.83 21.27 11.78
CA THR A 5 -1.65 21.02 10.94
C THR A 5 -0.51 21.99 11.26
N GLN A 6 0.65 21.78 10.64
CA GLN A 6 1.82 22.68 10.76
C GLN A 6 2.32 22.85 12.21
N VAL A 7 2.26 21.80 13.02
CA VAL A 7 2.86 21.79 14.36
C VAL A 7 4.32 21.40 14.23
N HIS A 8 5.23 22.32 14.56
CA HIS A 8 6.66 22.12 14.49
C HIS A 8 7.15 21.36 15.73
N ALA A 9 8.06 20.41 15.54
CA ALA A 9 8.76 19.69 16.60
C ALA A 9 10.21 19.45 16.21
N SER A 10 11.15 19.58 17.15
CA SER A 10 12.54 19.24 16.91
C SER A 10 12.72 17.73 16.74
N LEU A 11 13.88 17.33 16.20
CA LEU A 11 14.18 15.91 16.00
C LEU A 11 14.23 15.15 17.33
N ASP A 12 14.75 15.80 18.38
CA ASP A 12 14.89 15.20 19.72
C ASP A 12 13.57 15.08 20.48
N GLU A 13 12.60 15.99 20.20
CA GLU A 13 11.33 16.03 20.93
C GLU A 13 10.27 15.07 20.38
N ALA A 14 10.37 14.65 19.12
CA ALA A 14 9.36 13.87 18.42
C ALA A 14 9.86 12.47 18.02
N GLY A 15 10.56 11.79 18.92
CA GLY A 15 11.20 10.50 18.67
C GLY A 15 10.18 9.36 18.43
N ASP A 16 9.10 9.35 19.20
CA ASP A 16 8.06 8.31 19.13
C ASP A 16 6.62 8.89 19.13
N GLU A 17 5.62 8.00 19.04
CA GLU A 17 4.20 8.38 19.04
C GLU A 17 3.81 9.12 20.34
N THR A 18 4.27 8.64 21.49
CA THR A 18 3.95 9.20 22.80
C THR A 18 4.44 10.64 22.93
N ALA A 19 5.68 10.87 22.52
CA ALA A 19 6.29 12.20 22.50
C ALA A 19 5.56 13.14 21.54
N CYS A 20 5.21 12.66 20.35
CA CYS A 20 4.40 13.41 19.38
C CYS A 20 3.02 13.77 19.94
N LEU A 21 2.32 12.85 20.62
CA LEU A 21 1.02 13.11 21.24
C LEU A 21 1.12 14.14 22.38
N ALA A 22 2.20 14.12 23.17
CA ALA A 22 2.44 15.14 24.20
C ALA A 22 2.64 16.56 23.58
N ILE A 23 3.33 16.65 22.45
CA ILE A 23 3.47 17.88 21.67
C ILE A 23 2.09 18.31 21.15
N GLY A 24 1.33 17.35 20.56
CA GLY A 24 -0.02 17.58 20.07
C GLY A 24 -0.94 18.15 21.13
N ARG A 25 -0.95 17.56 22.33
CA ARG A 25 -1.79 18.04 23.45
C ARG A 25 -1.47 19.48 23.82
N ARG A 26 -0.20 19.86 23.92
CA ARG A 26 0.20 21.27 24.15
C ARG A 26 -0.22 22.21 23.01
N ALA A 27 -0.04 21.75 21.77
CA ALA A 27 -0.42 22.54 20.60
C ALA A 27 -1.94 22.76 20.51
N VAL A 28 -2.74 21.71 20.77
CA VAL A 28 -4.21 21.74 20.80
C VAL A 28 -4.71 22.75 21.86
N LYS A 29 -4.24 22.63 23.10
CA LYS A 29 -4.65 23.54 24.19
C LYS A 29 -4.37 25.00 23.83
N ARG A 30 -3.20 25.28 23.27
CA ARG A 30 -2.83 26.64 22.86
C ARG A 30 -3.63 27.15 21.67
N ALA A 31 -3.85 26.28 20.66
CA ALA A 31 -4.53 26.68 19.42
C ALA A 31 -6.03 26.84 19.57
N LEU A 32 -6.68 25.95 20.31
CA LEU A 32 -8.13 25.93 20.52
C LEU A 32 -8.56 26.63 21.81
N ARG A 33 -7.60 27.01 22.67
CA ARG A 33 -7.86 27.61 23.99
C ARG A 33 -8.85 26.78 24.83
N CYS A 34 -8.63 25.45 24.85
CA CYS A 34 -9.45 24.47 25.57
C CYS A 34 -8.66 23.83 26.73
N GLU A 35 -9.41 23.37 27.74
CA GLU A 35 -8.85 22.64 28.88
C GLU A 35 -8.69 21.14 28.55
N ASP A 36 -7.82 20.45 29.31
CA ASP A 36 -7.58 19.01 29.13
C ASP A 36 -8.84 18.17 29.28
N SER A 37 -9.76 18.57 30.17
CA SER A 37 -11.05 17.90 30.39
C SER A 37 -11.99 17.98 29.18
N GLN A 38 -11.76 18.90 28.27
CA GLN A 38 -12.56 19.08 27.05
C GLN A 38 -12.05 18.25 25.87
N ILE A 39 -10.83 17.69 25.99
CA ILE A 39 -10.22 16.86 24.95
C ILE A 39 -10.57 15.39 25.20
N LYS A 40 -11.42 14.83 24.34
CA LYS A 40 -11.80 13.41 24.40
C LYS A 40 -10.70 12.50 23.83
N ALA A 41 -10.16 12.86 22.67
CA ALA A 41 -9.09 12.11 22.00
C ALA A 41 -8.19 13.01 21.18
N ILE A 42 -6.92 12.60 21.06
CA ILE A 42 -5.93 13.17 20.13
C ILE A 42 -5.27 12.02 19.39
N GLU A 43 -5.21 12.13 18.07
CA GLU A 43 -4.55 11.18 17.19
C GLU A 43 -3.45 11.90 16.41
N LEU A 44 -2.26 11.30 16.33
CA LEU A 44 -1.23 11.72 15.40
C LEU A 44 -1.65 11.33 13.99
N HIS A 45 -2.02 12.30 13.18
CA HIS A 45 -2.54 12.06 11.83
C HIS A 45 -1.45 12.05 10.75
N ARG A 46 -0.41 12.89 10.93
CA ARG A 46 0.71 12.95 9.99
C ARG A 46 1.99 13.41 10.67
N LYS A 47 3.09 12.76 10.33
CA LYS A 47 4.47 13.15 10.67
C LYS A 47 5.28 13.24 9.39
N SER A 48 5.92 14.37 9.15
CA SER A 48 6.77 14.58 7.98
C SER A 48 8.04 15.32 8.36
N ILE A 49 9.13 15.05 7.64
CA ILE A 49 10.41 15.74 7.82
C ILE A 49 10.39 16.99 6.93
N ASP A 50 10.69 18.16 7.51
CA ASP A 50 11.04 19.36 6.77
C ASP A 50 12.55 19.56 6.77
N ALA A 51 13.18 19.28 5.63
CA ALA A 51 14.60 19.44 5.40
C ALA A 51 14.91 20.50 4.33
N ARG A 52 13.96 21.40 4.02
CA ARG A 52 14.19 22.48 3.04
C ARG A 52 15.32 23.41 3.47
N LYS A 53 15.49 23.60 4.79
CA LYS A 53 16.62 24.32 5.38
C LYS A 53 17.52 23.32 6.08
N LYS A 54 18.65 22.98 5.49
CA LYS A 54 19.56 21.94 6.00
C LYS A 54 20.13 22.22 7.41
N ARG A 55 20.13 23.48 7.85
CA ARG A 55 20.56 23.88 9.21
C ARG A 55 19.44 23.81 10.25
N ASP A 56 18.21 23.54 9.80
CA ASP A 56 17.00 23.54 10.62
C ASP A 56 16.08 22.40 10.13
N VAL A 57 16.57 21.18 10.25
CA VAL A 57 15.77 19.96 9.95
C VAL A 57 14.90 19.63 11.14
N HIS A 58 13.60 19.54 10.93
CA HIS A 58 12.63 19.32 12.00
C HIS A 58 11.40 18.53 11.48
N PHE A 59 10.56 18.08 12.40
CA PHE A 59 9.29 17.46 12.04
C PHE A 59 8.17 18.47 11.92
N ILE A 60 7.27 18.23 10.97
CA ILE A 60 5.97 18.86 10.86
C ILE A 60 4.92 17.80 11.19
N LEU A 61 4.15 18.05 12.25
CA LEU A 61 3.12 17.16 12.76
C LEU A 61 1.72 17.71 12.42
N SER A 62 0.78 16.78 12.23
CA SER A 62 -0.65 17.10 12.17
C SER A 62 -1.42 16.18 13.09
N PHE A 63 -2.44 16.69 13.72
CA PHE A 63 -3.25 15.98 14.70
C PHE A 63 -4.72 16.06 14.35
N ARG A 64 -5.45 14.97 14.62
CA ARG A 64 -6.90 14.98 14.71
C ARG A 64 -7.33 14.97 16.15
N VAL A 65 -8.30 15.80 16.46
CA VAL A 65 -8.76 16.05 17.83
C VAL A 65 -10.25 15.87 17.90
N GLU A 66 -10.69 15.09 18.85
CA GLU A 66 -12.10 14.96 19.23
C GLU A 66 -12.29 15.65 20.58
N LEU A 67 -13.21 16.60 20.63
CA LEU A 67 -13.63 17.24 21.89
C LEU A 67 -14.84 16.51 22.48
N THR A 68 -15.20 16.88 23.69
CA THR A 68 -16.30 16.24 24.42
C THR A 68 -17.68 16.42 23.76
N SER A 69 -17.84 17.38 22.84
CA SER A 69 -19.04 17.51 22.02
C SER A 69 -18.76 18.20 20.68
N SER A 70 -19.53 17.83 19.65
CA SER A 70 -19.45 18.46 18.32
C SER A 70 -19.81 19.98 18.37
N ARG A 71 -20.67 20.39 19.27
CA ARG A 71 -20.98 21.80 19.49
C ARG A 71 -19.75 22.56 19.97
N LEU A 72 -19.01 22.01 20.92
CA LEU A 72 -17.76 22.60 21.39
C LEU A 72 -16.70 22.66 20.28
N GLU A 73 -16.61 21.65 19.46
CA GLU A 73 -15.70 21.64 18.30
C GLU A 73 -16.00 22.80 17.35
N GLN A 74 -17.25 23.02 17.02
CA GLN A 74 -17.66 24.15 16.16
C GLN A 74 -17.37 25.51 16.83
N GLU A 75 -17.73 25.65 18.09
CA GLU A 75 -17.50 26.89 18.84
C GLU A 75 -16.02 27.28 18.93
N VAL A 76 -15.12 26.31 19.14
CA VAL A 76 -13.67 26.58 19.23
C VAL A 76 -13.07 26.90 17.86
N VAL A 77 -13.52 26.23 16.80
CA VAL A 77 -13.04 26.48 15.43
C VAL A 77 -13.51 27.86 14.94
N ASP A 78 -14.74 28.27 15.24
CA ASP A 78 -15.28 29.58 14.88
C ASP A 78 -14.50 30.76 15.54
N ARG A 79 -13.92 30.51 16.72
CA ARG A 79 -13.08 31.48 17.45
C ARG A 79 -11.63 31.55 16.96
N VAL A 80 -11.21 30.60 16.07
CA VAL A 80 -9.85 30.60 15.54
C VAL A 80 -9.57 31.86 14.74
N ALA A 81 -8.46 32.51 15.05
CA ALA A 81 -8.04 33.73 14.35
C ALA A 81 -7.84 33.42 12.84
N GLU A 82 -8.20 34.36 11.98
CA GLU A 82 -8.17 34.21 10.53
C GLU A 82 -6.81 33.71 10.01
N ARG A 83 -5.71 34.18 10.56
CA ARG A 83 -4.35 33.76 10.24
C ARG A 83 -4.10 32.26 10.51
N ASP A 84 -4.87 31.62 11.38
CA ASP A 84 -4.71 30.20 11.80
C ASP A 84 -5.73 29.27 11.14
N ARG A 85 -6.74 29.82 10.44
CA ARG A 85 -7.80 29.02 9.76
C ARG A 85 -7.27 28.07 8.69
N SER A 86 -6.14 28.39 8.07
CA SER A 86 -5.50 27.48 7.10
C SER A 86 -4.88 26.24 7.75
N ARG A 87 -4.65 26.27 9.08
CA ARG A 87 -4.03 25.20 9.86
C ARG A 87 -4.99 24.47 10.77
N ILE A 88 -6.17 25.02 11.02
CA ILE A 88 -7.18 24.48 11.95
C ILE A 88 -8.52 24.45 11.24
N ARG A 89 -9.08 23.26 11.06
CA ARG A 89 -10.33 23.08 10.32
C ARG A 89 -11.15 21.93 10.86
N MET A 90 -12.46 21.98 10.63
CA MET A 90 -13.32 20.81 10.80
C MET A 90 -13.02 19.77 9.73
N VAL A 91 -13.05 18.52 10.12
CA VAL A 91 -12.92 17.36 9.22
C VAL A 91 -13.96 16.32 9.60
N ASP A 92 -14.37 15.52 8.61
CA ASP A 92 -15.25 14.38 8.85
C ASP A 92 -14.53 13.34 9.72
N GLY A 93 -15.22 12.87 10.73
CA GLY A 93 -14.68 11.91 11.70
C GLY A 93 -14.91 10.45 11.31
N GLU A 94 -15.68 10.18 10.26
CA GLU A 94 -15.96 8.82 9.84
C GLU A 94 -14.76 8.19 9.15
N ALA A 95 -14.22 7.13 9.76
CA ALA A 95 -13.27 6.27 9.11
C ALA A 95 -14.01 5.35 8.14
N PRO A 96 -13.49 5.11 6.93
CA PRO A 96 -14.06 4.11 6.04
C PRO A 96 -13.99 2.74 6.71
N SER A 97 -15.03 1.94 6.53
CA SER A 97 -15.13 0.59 7.05
C SER A 97 -15.38 -0.41 5.92
N PHE A 98 -15.14 -1.68 6.19
CA PHE A 98 -15.60 -2.74 5.31
C PHE A 98 -17.13 -2.75 5.23
N PRO A 99 -17.70 -3.23 4.11
CA PRO A 99 -19.14 -3.30 3.94
C PRO A 99 -19.76 -4.28 4.95
N ASN A 100 -21.00 -3.99 5.36
CA ASN A 100 -21.77 -4.94 6.16
C ASN A 100 -22.05 -6.23 5.36
N PRO A 101 -22.24 -7.37 6.06
CA PRO A 101 -22.60 -8.63 5.39
C PRO A 101 -23.86 -8.48 4.52
N VAL A 102 -23.75 -9.00 3.30
CA VAL A 102 -24.85 -8.94 2.30
C VAL A 102 -25.94 -9.95 2.69
N PRO A 103 -27.18 -9.52 2.87
CA PRO A 103 -28.29 -10.45 3.04
C PRO A 103 -28.46 -11.31 1.78
N ASN A 104 -28.69 -12.61 1.93
CA ASN A 104 -28.91 -13.55 0.83
C ASN A 104 -27.74 -13.60 -0.18
N ALA A 105 -26.52 -13.84 0.32
CA ALA A 105 -25.34 -14.02 -0.51
C ALA A 105 -25.60 -15.06 -1.63
N PRO A 106 -25.10 -14.82 -2.86
CA PRO A 106 -25.27 -15.75 -3.99
C PRO A 106 -24.64 -17.12 -3.67
N LYS A 107 -25.18 -18.18 -4.26
CA LYS A 107 -24.66 -19.54 -4.09
C LYS A 107 -23.29 -19.70 -4.76
N GLU A 108 -23.14 -19.10 -5.94
CA GLU A 108 -21.87 -19.11 -6.67
C GLU A 108 -20.91 -18.08 -6.03
N ARG A 109 -19.72 -18.55 -5.72
CA ARG A 109 -18.67 -17.74 -5.10
C ARG A 109 -18.06 -16.78 -6.12
N PRO A 110 -17.83 -15.50 -5.77
CA PRO A 110 -17.00 -14.65 -6.61
C PRO A 110 -15.56 -15.18 -6.66
N VAL A 111 -14.96 -15.12 -7.85
CA VAL A 111 -13.56 -15.51 -8.06
C VAL A 111 -12.70 -14.27 -8.22
N VAL A 112 -11.60 -14.23 -7.47
CA VAL A 112 -10.58 -13.19 -7.55
C VAL A 112 -9.29 -13.83 -8.06
N VAL A 113 -8.70 -13.27 -9.11
CA VAL A 113 -7.48 -13.77 -9.74
C VAL A 113 -6.31 -12.88 -9.43
N GLY A 114 -5.31 -13.43 -8.75
CA GLY A 114 -4.09 -12.76 -8.30
C GLY A 114 -4.18 -12.30 -6.85
N ALA A 115 -3.24 -12.77 -6.02
CA ALA A 115 -3.14 -12.43 -4.60
C ALA A 115 -2.13 -11.28 -4.33
N GLY A 116 -2.02 -10.34 -5.27
CA GLY A 116 -1.36 -9.05 -5.05
C GLY A 116 -2.21 -8.13 -4.17
N CYS A 117 -1.75 -6.90 -3.92
CA CYS A 117 -2.45 -5.95 -3.06
C CYS A 117 -3.92 -5.76 -3.48
N ALA A 118 -4.19 -5.55 -4.75
CA ALA A 118 -5.56 -5.36 -5.26
C ALA A 118 -6.45 -6.60 -5.03
N GLY A 119 -5.92 -7.80 -5.30
CA GLY A 119 -6.69 -9.05 -5.14
C GLY A 119 -6.91 -9.42 -3.68
N LEU A 120 -5.92 -9.23 -2.80
CA LEU A 120 -6.06 -9.45 -1.37
C LEU A 120 -7.15 -8.56 -0.76
N PHE A 121 -7.14 -7.25 -1.07
CA PHE A 121 -8.16 -6.34 -0.56
C PHE A 121 -9.53 -6.56 -1.21
N ALA A 122 -9.60 -6.95 -2.49
CA ALA A 122 -10.85 -7.36 -3.12
C ALA A 122 -11.43 -8.59 -2.42
N ALA A 123 -10.63 -9.64 -2.23
CA ALA A 123 -11.06 -10.87 -1.56
C ALA A 123 -11.42 -10.61 -0.10
N LEU A 124 -10.65 -9.81 0.64
CA LEU A 124 -10.96 -9.43 2.01
C LEU A 124 -12.29 -8.67 2.10
N THR A 125 -12.51 -7.69 1.23
CA THR A 125 -13.77 -6.92 1.18
C THR A 125 -14.97 -7.83 0.91
N LEU A 126 -14.84 -8.76 -0.02
CA LEU A 126 -15.89 -9.75 -0.31
C LEU A 126 -16.11 -10.70 0.87
N ALA A 127 -15.06 -11.11 1.56
CA ALA A 127 -15.14 -11.99 2.72
C ALA A 127 -15.83 -11.28 3.91
N GLU A 128 -15.46 -10.02 4.20
CA GLU A 128 -16.13 -9.18 5.21
C GLU A 128 -17.62 -8.98 4.89
N ALA A 129 -17.96 -8.87 3.61
CA ALA A 129 -19.35 -8.83 3.14
C ALA A 129 -20.08 -10.19 3.21
N GLY A 130 -19.43 -11.26 3.67
CA GLY A 130 -20.03 -12.60 3.79
C GLY A 130 -20.13 -13.38 2.48
N LEU A 131 -19.49 -12.93 1.41
CA LEU A 131 -19.62 -13.51 0.05
C LEU A 131 -18.71 -14.72 -0.19
N LYS A 132 -17.87 -15.10 0.76
CA LYS A 132 -16.98 -16.28 0.73
C LYS A 132 -16.17 -16.42 -0.58
N PRO A 133 -15.36 -15.45 -0.98
CA PRO A 133 -14.67 -15.45 -2.27
C PRO A 133 -13.72 -16.65 -2.41
N LEU A 134 -13.42 -17.02 -3.65
CA LEU A 134 -12.29 -17.85 -4.01
C LEU A 134 -11.19 -16.94 -4.60
N LEU A 135 -10.09 -16.81 -3.88
CA LEU A 135 -8.89 -16.13 -4.35
C LEU A 135 -7.93 -17.16 -4.93
N ILE A 136 -7.54 -17.01 -6.19
CA ILE A 136 -6.53 -17.87 -6.83
C ILE A 136 -5.26 -17.09 -7.10
N GLU A 137 -4.11 -17.73 -6.86
CA GLU A 137 -2.79 -17.18 -7.08
C GLU A 137 -1.92 -18.20 -7.83
N ARG A 138 -1.25 -17.75 -8.91
CA ARG A 138 -0.41 -18.61 -9.73
C ARG A 138 0.86 -19.05 -9.02
N GLY A 139 1.40 -18.17 -8.15
CA GLY A 139 2.63 -18.43 -7.41
C GLY A 139 2.39 -19.04 -6.03
N ASP A 140 3.43 -19.04 -5.24
CA ASP A 140 3.49 -19.65 -3.92
C ASP A 140 3.00 -18.75 -2.79
N PRO A 141 2.64 -19.32 -1.62
CA PRO A 141 2.54 -18.58 -0.38
C PRO A 141 3.89 -17.97 0.02
N ALA A 142 3.87 -16.95 0.88
CA ALA A 142 5.02 -16.07 1.12
C ALA A 142 6.33 -16.80 1.46
N LEU A 143 6.30 -17.83 2.31
CA LEU A 143 7.50 -18.56 2.71
C LEU A 143 8.18 -19.28 1.52
N ARG A 144 7.42 -20.09 0.78
CA ARG A 144 7.95 -20.80 -0.40
C ARG A 144 8.39 -19.85 -1.50
N ARG A 145 7.67 -18.72 -1.62
CA ARG A 145 8.03 -17.65 -2.56
C ARG A 145 9.39 -17.05 -2.21
N SER A 146 9.69 -16.83 -0.92
CA SER A 146 11.01 -16.39 -0.46
C SER A 146 12.11 -17.37 -0.87
N GLU A 147 11.87 -18.67 -0.69
CA GLU A 147 12.80 -19.72 -1.09
C GLU A 147 13.07 -19.72 -2.61
N ALA A 148 12.02 -19.54 -3.43
CA ALA A 148 12.14 -19.46 -4.89
C ALA A 148 12.94 -18.22 -5.34
N ILE A 149 12.73 -17.07 -4.67
CA ILE A 149 13.47 -15.83 -4.91
C ILE A 149 14.95 -16.00 -4.52
N ASP A 150 15.22 -16.59 -3.38
CA ASP A 150 16.57 -16.88 -2.91
C ASP A 150 17.33 -17.79 -3.86
N LEU A 151 16.67 -18.85 -4.36
CA LEU A 151 17.22 -19.77 -5.35
C LEU A 151 17.58 -19.04 -6.65
N PHE A 152 16.67 -18.17 -7.12
CA PHE A 152 16.94 -17.34 -8.29
C PHE A 152 18.12 -16.39 -8.10
N LEU A 153 18.20 -15.72 -6.96
CA LEU A 153 19.29 -14.79 -6.67
C LEU A 153 20.65 -15.48 -6.54
N LYS A 154 20.71 -16.67 -5.96
CA LYS A 154 21.95 -17.43 -5.72
C LYS A 154 22.38 -18.26 -6.93
N GLU A 155 21.45 -18.98 -7.54
CA GLU A 155 21.75 -20.00 -8.53
C GLU A 155 21.23 -19.67 -9.95
N ARG A 156 20.51 -18.56 -10.12
CA ARG A 156 19.90 -18.15 -11.40
C ARG A 156 18.83 -19.10 -11.92
N ILE A 157 18.22 -19.90 -11.02
CA ILE A 157 17.10 -20.78 -11.34
C ILE A 157 15.80 -20.02 -11.11
N LEU A 158 15.14 -19.62 -12.21
CA LEU A 158 13.89 -18.86 -12.16
C LEU A 158 12.69 -19.82 -12.17
N ASP A 159 11.79 -19.68 -11.19
CA ASP A 159 10.42 -20.19 -11.29
C ASP A 159 9.55 -19.11 -11.98
N PRO A 160 9.07 -19.35 -13.21
CA PRO A 160 8.29 -18.35 -13.93
C PRO A 160 6.92 -18.07 -13.29
N GLU A 161 6.43 -18.96 -12.44
CA GLU A 161 5.14 -18.81 -11.77
C GLU A 161 5.26 -18.31 -10.31
N SER A 162 6.47 -18.36 -9.70
CA SER A 162 6.70 -17.91 -8.32
C SER A 162 8.03 -17.17 -8.20
N ASN A 163 8.00 -15.85 -8.16
CA ASN A 163 9.18 -14.98 -8.21
C ASN A 163 8.89 -13.60 -7.60
N ILE A 164 9.70 -12.58 -7.89
CA ILE A 164 9.45 -11.20 -7.40
C ILE A 164 8.15 -10.60 -7.95
N GLN A 165 7.65 -11.04 -9.10
CA GLN A 165 6.41 -10.52 -9.70
C GLN A 165 5.17 -11.28 -9.24
N PHE A 166 5.26 -12.61 -9.10
CA PHE A 166 4.14 -13.50 -8.85
C PHE A 166 4.27 -14.21 -7.50
N GLY A 167 3.12 -14.48 -6.88
CA GLY A 167 2.95 -15.09 -5.57
C GLY A 167 2.25 -14.17 -4.58
N LEU A 168 1.96 -14.70 -3.39
CA LEU A 168 1.22 -13.98 -2.33
C LEU A 168 1.81 -12.60 -2.03
N GLY A 169 0.96 -11.59 -2.05
CA GLY A 169 1.29 -10.18 -1.84
C GLY A 169 1.74 -9.44 -3.11
N GLY A 170 1.96 -10.16 -4.25
CA GLY A 170 2.35 -9.56 -5.52
C GLY A 170 3.76 -8.96 -5.51
N ALA A 171 4.09 -8.13 -6.50
CA ALA A 171 5.43 -7.57 -6.69
C ALA A 171 5.91 -6.66 -5.53
N GLY A 172 4.98 -6.07 -4.76
CA GLY A 172 5.30 -5.19 -3.63
C GLY A 172 5.94 -5.89 -2.43
N THR A 173 5.67 -7.17 -2.23
CA THR A 173 6.11 -7.91 -1.03
C THR A 173 7.63 -8.07 -0.93
N PHE A 174 8.30 -8.24 -2.06
CA PHE A 174 9.74 -8.42 -2.16
C PHE A 174 10.42 -7.28 -2.93
N SER A 175 9.81 -6.11 -2.91
CA SER A 175 10.39 -4.85 -3.34
C SER A 175 10.50 -3.90 -2.15
N ASP A 176 10.48 -2.59 -2.36
CA ASP A 176 10.70 -1.62 -1.29
C ASP A 176 9.49 -1.37 -0.35
N GLY A 177 8.36 -2.04 -0.56
CA GLY A 177 7.20 -1.97 0.34
C GLY A 177 6.59 -0.59 0.55
N LYS A 178 6.80 0.34 -0.35
CA LYS A 178 6.21 1.69 -0.27
C LYS A 178 4.69 1.65 -0.40
N LEU A 179 4.03 2.36 0.50
CA LEU A 179 2.57 2.49 0.54
C LEU A 179 2.08 3.83 -0.03
N ASN A 180 2.92 4.51 -0.82
CA ASN A 180 2.57 5.79 -1.40
C ASN A 180 1.61 5.62 -2.59
N THR A 181 0.58 6.46 -2.63
CA THR A 181 -0.39 6.51 -3.73
C THR A 181 -0.57 7.94 -4.22
N GLY A 182 -0.90 8.09 -5.50
CA GLY A 182 -1.24 9.39 -6.10
C GLY A 182 -2.69 9.80 -5.93
N THR A 183 -3.52 8.98 -5.29
CA THR A 183 -4.95 9.26 -5.08
C THR A 183 -5.21 9.78 -3.66
N LYS A 184 -6.37 10.41 -3.46
CA LYS A 184 -6.84 10.91 -2.16
C LYS A 184 -8.12 10.17 -1.75
N ASN A 185 -8.14 8.86 -1.88
CA ASN A 185 -9.32 8.07 -1.54
C ASN A 185 -9.37 7.84 -0.01
N PRO A 186 -10.51 8.06 0.66
CA PRO A 186 -10.67 7.77 2.09
C PRO A 186 -10.32 6.33 2.47
N ALA A 187 -10.52 5.36 1.58
CA ALA A 187 -10.18 3.95 1.79
C ALA A 187 -8.68 3.70 2.07
N HIS A 188 -7.80 4.65 1.79
CA HIS A 188 -6.38 4.51 2.16
C HIS A 188 -6.20 4.29 3.66
N ARG A 189 -7.00 4.94 4.49
CA ARG A 189 -6.92 4.76 5.94
C ARG A 189 -7.28 3.33 6.34
N LEU A 190 -8.37 2.77 5.80
CA LEU A 190 -8.78 1.38 6.02
C LEU A 190 -7.69 0.39 5.60
N ILE A 191 -7.03 0.63 4.45
CA ILE A 191 -5.93 -0.21 3.97
C ILE A 191 -4.76 -0.19 4.97
N LEU A 192 -4.34 1.00 5.45
CA LEU A 192 -3.25 1.12 6.41
C LEU A 192 -3.60 0.48 7.76
N GLU A 193 -4.82 0.66 8.25
CA GLU A 193 -5.31 0.03 9.48
C GLU A 193 -5.33 -1.50 9.35
N THR A 194 -5.78 -2.02 8.20
CA THR A 194 -5.74 -3.46 7.91
C THR A 194 -4.30 -4.00 7.92
N PHE A 195 -3.34 -3.26 7.38
CA PHE A 195 -1.93 -3.66 7.46
C PHE A 195 -1.42 -3.67 8.90
N VAL A 196 -1.79 -2.70 9.72
CA VAL A 196 -1.41 -2.67 11.15
C VAL A 196 -2.05 -3.84 11.91
N GLU A 197 -3.33 -4.12 11.68
CA GLU A 197 -4.03 -5.28 12.25
C GLU A 197 -3.37 -6.60 11.82
N ALA A 198 -2.83 -6.64 10.62
CA ALA A 198 -2.10 -7.79 10.09
C ALA A 198 -0.62 -7.87 10.54
N GLY A 199 -0.13 -6.93 11.37
CA GLY A 199 1.19 -6.99 11.99
C GLY A 199 2.21 -5.97 11.48
N SER A 200 1.80 -4.98 10.68
CA SER A 200 2.68 -3.87 10.32
C SER A 200 2.96 -2.93 11.50
N PRO A 201 4.09 -2.23 11.52
CA PRO A 201 4.32 -1.14 12.45
C PRO A 201 3.24 -0.06 12.35
N ARG A 202 2.87 0.52 13.50
CA ARG A 202 1.80 1.52 13.56
C ARG A 202 2.14 2.86 12.92
N ASP A 203 3.41 3.15 12.77
CA ASP A 203 3.92 4.41 12.20
C ASP A 203 3.46 4.65 10.75
N ILE A 204 3.13 3.60 10.01
CA ILE A 204 2.52 3.72 8.67
C ILE A 204 1.21 4.51 8.68
N LEU A 205 0.53 4.63 9.82
CA LEU A 205 -0.74 5.35 9.96
C LEU A 205 -0.58 6.88 9.88
N TRP A 206 0.61 7.37 10.22
CA TRP A 206 0.89 8.82 10.27
C TRP A 206 2.15 9.24 9.49
N ASP A 207 3.02 8.31 9.11
CA ASP A 207 4.18 8.70 8.34
C ASP A 207 3.78 9.28 6.97
N ALA A 208 4.38 10.40 6.60
CA ALA A 208 4.11 11.06 5.33
C ALA A 208 4.56 10.23 4.11
N LYS A 209 5.44 9.27 4.31
CA LYS A 209 5.94 8.32 3.31
C LYS A 209 5.94 6.91 3.90
N PRO A 210 4.77 6.34 4.16
CA PRO A 210 4.66 5.06 4.82
C PRO A 210 5.30 3.95 3.98
N HIS A 211 5.98 3.06 4.68
CA HIS A 211 6.68 1.95 4.06
C HIS A 211 6.71 0.77 5.04
N ILE A 212 6.56 -0.44 4.52
CA ILE A 212 6.68 -1.69 5.25
C ILE A 212 7.81 -2.48 4.62
N GLY A 213 8.82 -2.84 5.40
CA GLY A 213 9.97 -3.58 4.90
C GLY A 213 9.61 -4.95 4.30
N SER A 214 10.44 -5.42 3.38
CA SER A 214 10.30 -6.76 2.78
C SER A 214 10.53 -7.90 3.78
N ASP A 215 11.06 -7.61 4.95
CA ASP A 215 11.19 -8.51 6.10
C ASP A 215 9.85 -8.72 6.85
N ILE A 216 8.97 -7.72 6.84
CA ILE A 216 7.68 -7.73 7.56
C ILE A 216 6.52 -8.08 6.63
N LEU A 217 6.53 -7.57 5.40
CA LEU A 217 5.44 -7.74 4.43
C LEU A 217 5.01 -9.20 4.19
N PRO A 218 5.92 -10.21 4.10
CA PRO A 218 5.53 -11.61 3.96
C PRO A 218 4.59 -12.08 5.07
N THR A 219 4.83 -11.67 6.31
CA THR A 219 3.96 -11.97 7.45
C THR A 219 2.62 -11.26 7.34
N VAL A 220 2.63 -9.98 7.01
CA VAL A 220 1.42 -9.16 6.87
C VAL A 220 0.48 -9.73 5.82
N VAL A 221 0.97 -10.03 4.61
CA VAL A 221 0.12 -10.58 3.54
C VAL A 221 -0.38 -11.99 3.85
N THR A 222 0.40 -12.79 4.60
CA THR A 222 -0.02 -14.09 5.10
C THR A 222 -1.16 -13.95 6.09
N ASN A 223 -1.08 -13.03 7.04
CA ASN A 223 -2.14 -12.77 8.02
C ASN A 223 -3.43 -12.27 7.36
N ILE A 224 -3.33 -11.43 6.33
CA ILE A 224 -4.51 -11.00 5.54
C ILE A 224 -5.12 -12.21 4.80
N SER A 225 -4.30 -13.06 4.20
CA SER A 225 -4.77 -14.29 3.55
C SER A 225 -5.51 -15.21 4.53
N GLN A 226 -4.97 -15.40 5.72
CA GLN A 226 -5.61 -16.19 6.79
C GLN A 226 -6.93 -15.57 7.27
N ARG A 227 -7.01 -14.24 7.39
CA ARG A 227 -8.26 -13.54 7.72
C ARG A 227 -9.34 -13.79 6.67
N ILE A 228 -9.00 -13.78 5.38
CA ILE A 228 -9.94 -14.14 4.30
C ILE A 228 -10.49 -15.55 4.52
N GLU A 229 -9.64 -16.52 4.88
CA GLU A 229 -10.06 -17.91 5.13
C GLU A 229 -10.90 -18.04 6.41
N GLN A 230 -10.55 -17.34 7.49
CA GLN A 230 -11.33 -17.27 8.72
C GLN A 230 -12.75 -16.72 8.49
N LEU A 231 -12.91 -15.79 7.55
CA LEU A 231 -14.20 -15.24 7.13
C LEU A 231 -14.96 -16.14 6.14
N GLY A 232 -14.46 -17.37 5.88
CA GLY A 232 -15.09 -18.36 5.01
C GLY A 232 -14.72 -18.25 3.53
N GLY A 233 -13.77 -17.39 3.17
CA GLY A 233 -13.12 -17.38 1.86
C GLY A 233 -12.22 -18.62 1.68
N THR A 234 -11.63 -18.75 0.49
CA THR A 234 -10.62 -19.78 0.22
C THR A 234 -9.50 -19.15 -0.60
N VAL A 235 -8.25 -19.47 -0.26
CA VAL A 235 -7.08 -19.05 -1.04
C VAL A 235 -6.42 -20.28 -1.63
N ARG A 236 -6.27 -20.30 -2.98
CA ARG A 236 -5.63 -21.39 -3.71
C ARG A 236 -4.35 -20.86 -4.36
N TYR A 237 -3.22 -21.36 -3.89
CA TYR A 237 -1.92 -21.09 -4.48
C TYR A 237 -1.61 -22.09 -5.60
N ARG A 238 -0.60 -21.81 -6.41
CA ARG A 238 -0.20 -22.62 -7.57
C ARG A 238 -1.41 -22.95 -8.44
N THR A 239 -2.27 -21.93 -8.65
CA THR A 239 -3.52 -22.06 -9.39
C THR A 239 -3.61 -20.89 -10.37
N LYS A 240 -3.47 -21.20 -11.65
CA LYS A 240 -3.43 -20.24 -12.75
C LYS A 240 -4.76 -20.18 -13.48
N LEU A 241 -5.25 -18.97 -13.78
CA LEU A 241 -6.37 -18.77 -14.70
C LEU A 241 -5.90 -19.12 -16.13
N VAL A 242 -6.64 -19.97 -16.81
CA VAL A 242 -6.32 -20.37 -18.20
C VAL A 242 -7.45 -20.11 -19.18
N ASN A 243 -8.69 -19.92 -18.70
CA ASN A 243 -9.80 -19.58 -19.59
C ASN A 243 -10.93 -18.90 -18.81
N ILE A 244 -11.77 -18.11 -19.50
CA ILE A 244 -12.99 -17.47 -19.00
C ILE A 244 -14.16 -18.05 -19.79
N ARG A 245 -15.12 -18.67 -19.12
CA ARG A 245 -16.31 -19.23 -19.76
C ARG A 245 -17.44 -18.22 -19.78
N THR A 246 -18.04 -18.06 -20.94
CA THR A 246 -19.21 -17.20 -21.14
C THR A 246 -20.34 -17.99 -21.79
N ASP A 247 -21.57 -17.54 -21.59
CA ASP A 247 -22.75 -18.03 -22.35
C ASP A 247 -22.90 -17.30 -23.68
N GLY A 248 -23.95 -17.66 -24.41
CA GLY A 248 -24.25 -17.04 -25.69
C GLY A 248 -24.59 -15.55 -25.66
N SER A 249 -24.82 -14.97 -24.47
CA SER A 249 -25.03 -13.53 -24.26
C SER A 249 -23.72 -12.79 -23.92
N GLY A 250 -22.61 -13.52 -23.68
CA GLY A 250 -21.34 -13.00 -23.21
C GLY A 250 -21.27 -12.87 -21.69
N ALA A 251 -22.27 -13.32 -20.94
CA ALA A 251 -22.22 -13.32 -19.47
C ALA A 251 -21.30 -14.43 -18.95
N ILE A 252 -20.50 -14.13 -17.92
CA ILE A 252 -19.57 -15.07 -17.30
C ILE A 252 -20.36 -16.20 -16.64
N THR A 253 -19.97 -17.45 -16.92
CA THR A 253 -20.52 -18.66 -16.32
C THR A 253 -19.51 -19.45 -15.51
N GLY A 254 -18.22 -19.18 -15.68
CA GLY A 254 -17.15 -19.83 -14.94
C GLY A 254 -15.77 -19.43 -15.42
N VAL A 255 -14.78 -20.04 -14.81
CA VAL A 255 -13.37 -19.92 -15.18
C VAL A 255 -12.75 -21.32 -15.21
N ASP A 256 -11.77 -21.52 -16.10
CA ASP A 256 -10.92 -22.69 -16.07
C ASP A 256 -9.58 -22.34 -15.41
N VAL A 257 -9.18 -23.15 -14.48
CA VAL A 257 -7.95 -22.98 -13.71
C VAL A 257 -7.12 -24.25 -13.77
N GLN A 258 -5.79 -24.10 -13.66
CA GLN A 258 -4.91 -25.26 -13.63
C GLN A 258 -3.69 -25.01 -12.76
N PRO A 259 -3.08 -26.05 -12.14
CA PRO A 259 -1.73 -25.97 -11.59
C PRO A 259 -0.72 -25.66 -12.70
N PRO A 260 0.31 -24.81 -12.47
CA PRO A 260 1.20 -24.33 -13.51
C PRO A 260 2.00 -25.40 -14.28
N GLN A 261 2.16 -26.57 -13.69
CA GLN A 261 2.93 -27.71 -14.29
C GLN A 261 2.04 -28.81 -14.82
N GLU A 262 0.73 -28.65 -14.75
CA GLU A 262 -0.24 -29.64 -15.22
C GLU A 262 -0.88 -29.20 -16.54
N THR A 263 -1.35 -30.16 -17.31
CA THR A 263 -2.08 -29.90 -18.57
C THR A 263 -3.60 -29.98 -18.39
N THR A 264 -4.06 -30.53 -17.27
CA THR A 264 -5.47 -30.67 -16.95
C THR A 264 -6.01 -29.42 -16.25
N SER A 265 -7.13 -28.89 -16.74
CA SER A 265 -7.82 -27.76 -16.11
C SER A 265 -9.06 -28.21 -15.34
N GLU A 266 -9.38 -27.51 -14.27
CA GLU A 266 -10.61 -27.59 -13.50
C GLU A 266 -11.52 -26.42 -13.89
N THR A 267 -12.81 -26.67 -14.09
CA THR A 267 -13.78 -25.60 -14.28
C THR A 267 -14.44 -25.21 -12.96
N ILE A 268 -14.40 -23.92 -12.62
CA ILE A 268 -15.04 -23.34 -11.45
C ILE A 268 -16.21 -22.46 -11.93
N ALA A 269 -17.44 -22.81 -11.51
CA ALA A 269 -18.60 -22.02 -11.82
C ALA A 269 -18.60 -20.70 -11.03
N THR A 270 -18.78 -19.59 -11.72
CA THR A 270 -18.92 -18.25 -11.13
C THR A 270 -19.58 -17.30 -12.11
N LYS A 271 -20.30 -16.31 -11.59
CA LYS A 271 -20.83 -15.18 -12.35
C LYS A 271 -20.08 -13.87 -12.11
N HIS A 272 -19.15 -13.89 -11.15
CA HIS A 272 -18.43 -12.70 -10.72
C HIS A 272 -16.92 -12.98 -10.71
N LEU A 273 -16.20 -12.34 -11.62
CA LEU A 273 -14.77 -12.46 -11.79
C LEU A 273 -14.11 -11.10 -11.57
N ILE A 274 -13.12 -11.06 -10.67
CA ILE A 274 -12.25 -9.90 -10.47
C ILE A 274 -10.83 -10.29 -10.92
N LEU A 275 -10.32 -9.60 -11.94
CA LEU A 275 -8.96 -9.78 -12.42
C LEU A 275 -8.02 -8.78 -11.73
N ALA A 276 -7.11 -9.28 -10.91
CA ALA A 276 -6.12 -8.52 -10.17
C ALA A 276 -4.70 -9.08 -10.38
N CYS A 277 -4.43 -9.61 -11.58
CA CYS A 277 -3.24 -10.36 -11.95
C CYS A 277 -1.96 -9.52 -12.12
N GLY A 278 -2.05 -8.18 -11.99
CA GLY A 278 -0.92 -7.27 -12.17
C GLY A 278 -0.54 -7.08 -13.64
N HIS A 279 0.53 -6.31 -13.88
CA HIS A 279 0.94 -5.91 -15.22
C HIS A 279 1.86 -6.94 -15.92
N SER A 280 2.41 -7.92 -15.20
CA SER A 280 3.36 -8.89 -15.74
C SER A 280 2.71 -10.18 -16.24
N ALA A 281 1.42 -10.40 -16.00
CA ALA A 281 0.67 -11.57 -16.44
C ALA A 281 0.26 -11.46 -17.92
N ARG A 282 1.23 -11.57 -18.83
CA ARG A 282 1.03 -11.38 -20.28
C ARG A 282 0.04 -12.39 -20.86
N ASP A 283 0.10 -13.62 -20.41
CA ASP A 283 -0.82 -14.70 -20.77
C ASP A 283 -2.29 -14.34 -20.46
N VAL A 284 -2.56 -13.62 -19.38
CA VAL A 284 -3.91 -13.14 -19.08
C VAL A 284 -4.35 -12.03 -20.05
N PHE A 285 -3.44 -11.14 -20.45
CA PHE A 285 -3.76 -10.14 -21.49
C PHE A 285 -4.02 -10.78 -22.86
N GLU A 286 -3.28 -11.83 -23.22
CA GLU A 286 -3.54 -12.61 -24.43
C GLU A 286 -4.89 -13.28 -24.35
N LEU A 287 -5.23 -13.94 -23.25
CA LEU A 287 -6.54 -14.52 -22.99
C LEU A 287 -7.67 -13.50 -23.13
N LEU A 288 -7.53 -12.31 -22.56
CA LEU A 288 -8.52 -11.24 -22.67
C LEU A 288 -8.71 -10.80 -24.13
N LYS A 289 -7.64 -10.74 -24.90
CA LYS A 289 -7.69 -10.43 -26.34
C LYS A 289 -8.42 -11.51 -27.12
N GLU A 290 -8.18 -12.78 -26.84
CA GLU A 290 -8.88 -13.93 -27.45
C GLU A 290 -10.39 -13.89 -27.16
N HIS A 291 -10.78 -13.43 -25.97
CA HIS A 291 -12.17 -13.20 -25.57
C HIS A 291 -12.75 -11.87 -26.08
N ASN A 292 -12.06 -11.16 -26.98
CA ASN A 292 -12.50 -9.89 -27.55
C ASN A 292 -12.77 -8.79 -26.50
N VAL A 293 -12.11 -8.85 -25.34
CA VAL A 293 -12.13 -7.77 -24.34
C VAL A 293 -11.38 -6.56 -24.90
N ALA A 294 -11.99 -5.40 -24.88
CA ALA A 294 -11.37 -4.17 -25.38
C ALA A 294 -10.13 -3.81 -24.54
N LEU A 295 -8.98 -3.77 -25.18
CA LEU A 295 -7.70 -3.39 -24.58
C LEU A 295 -7.20 -2.10 -25.22
N ALA A 296 -6.66 -1.19 -24.42
CA ALA A 296 -6.05 0.04 -24.87
C ALA A 296 -4.55 0.07 -24.50
N GLN A 297 -3.74 0.56 -25.43
CA GLN A 297 -2.33 0.82 -25.14
C GLN A 297 -2.21 1.93 -24.11
N LYS A 298 -1.29 1.76 -23.17
CA LYS A 298 -0.99 2.74 -22.15
C LYS A 298 0.50 3.07 -22.14
N THR A 299 0.84 4.35 -22.05
CA THR A 299 2.22 4.79 -21.89
C THR A 299 2.80 4.31 -20.57
N PHE A 300 4.07 3.98 -20.55
CA PHE A 300 4.82 3.60 -19.37
C PHE A 300 6.19 4.29 -19.35
N ALA A 301 6.79 4.36 -18.16
CA ALA A 301 8.14 4.87 -18.00
C ALA A 301 9.15 3.73 -18.16
N MET A 302 10.22 4.00 -18.91
CA MET A 302 11.35 3.09 -19.07
C MET A 302 12.62 3.80 -18.64
N GLY A 303 13.52 3.10 -17.97
CA GLY A 303 14.76 3.68 -17.51
C GLY A 303 15.74 2.63 -16.98
N VAL A 304 16.68 3.09 -16.18
CA VAL A 304 17.70 2.27 -15.55
C VAL A 304 17.64 2.42 -14.02
N ARG A 305 18.19 1.46 -13.29
CA ARG A 305 18.44 1.58 -11.86
C ARG A 305 19.87 2.06 -11.64
N ILE A 306 20.05 2.85 -10.60
CA ILE A 306 21.34 3.36 -10.15
C ILE A 306 21.41 3.28 -8.63
N GLU A 307 22.56 2.94 -8.09
CA GLU A 307 22.83 2.92 -6.65
C GLU A 307 23.81 4.04 -6.28
N HIS A 308 23.64 4.57 -5.07
CA HIS A 308 24.56 5.50 -4.44
C HIS A 308 24.78 5.12 -2.97
N PRO A 309 25.93 5.53 -2.34
CA PRO A 309 26.06 5.42 -0.92
C PRO A 309 24.98 6.23 -0.20
N GLN A 310 24.15 5.59 0.63
CA GLN A 310 23.02 6.25 1.32
C GLN A 310 23.47 7.45 2.14
N ARG A 311 24.62 7.36 2.83
CA ARG A 311 25.18 8.47 3.64
C ARG A 311 25.43 9.75 2.83
N ASP A 312 25.71 9.64 1.54
CA ASP A 312 25.95 10.81 0.69
C ASP A 312 24.63 11.50 0.35
N ILE A 313 23.57 10.71 0.17
CA ILE A 313 22.21 11.21 0.03
C ILE A 313 21.72 11.83 1.34
N ASP A 314 21.96 11.19 2.49
CA ASP A 314 21.59 11.73 3.81
C ASP A 314 22.25 13.08 4.07
N ARG A 315 23.55 13.21 3.79
CA ARG A 315 24.27 14.47 3.90
C ARG A 315 23.73 15.53 2.95
N ALA A 316 23.43 15.12 1.71
CA ALA A 316 22.86 16.02 0.71
C ALA A 316 21.48 16.52 1.09
N GLN A 317 20.65 15.72 1.74
CA GLN A 317 19.27 16.07 2.14
C GLN A 317 19.20 16.70 3.54
N TYR A 318 19.89 16.14 4.53
CA TYR A 318 19.76 16.53 5.93
C TYR A 318 20.91 17.43 6.44
N GLY A 319 21.98 17.61 5.65
CA GLY A 319 23.11 18.44 6.06
C GLY A 319 23.75 17.98 7.37
N PRO A 320 23.95 18.90 8.35
CA PRO A 320 24.53 18.57 9.66
C PRO A 320 23.69 17.57 10.47
N SER A 321 22.39 17.43 10.20
CA SER A 321 21.51 16.48 10.89
C SER A 321 21.58 15.06 10.33
N ALA A 322 22.37 14.82 9.27
CA ALA A 322 22.55 13.48 8.72
C ALA A 322 23.09 12.51 9.78
N GLY A 323 22.45 11.35 9.90
CA GLY A 323 22.78 10.36 10.92
C GLY A 323 22.06 10.57 12.26
N HIS A 324 21.20 11.56 12.40
CA HIS A 324 20.35 11.71 13.59
C HIS A 324 19.40 10.50 13.73
N PRO A 325 19.30 9.87 14.93
CA PRO A 325 18.52 8.64 15.12
C PRO A 325 17.04 8.74 14.74
N ALA A 326 16.46 9.94 14.86
CA ALA A 326 15.06 10.19 14.50
C ALA A 326 14.83 10.34 12.98
N LEU A 327 15.89 10.44 12.17
CA LEU A 327 15.84 10.52 10.73
C LEU A 327 16.20 9.15 10.15
N GLY A 328 15.35 8.59 9.32
CA GLY A 328 15.69 7.42 8.51
C GLY A 328 16.55 7.78 7.30
N ALA A 329 16.75 6.81 6.43
CA ALA A 329 17.41 6.99 5.15
C ALA A 329 16.70 8.07 4.30
N ALA A 330 17.45 9.05 3.80
CA ALA A 330 16.90 10.19 3.08
C ALA A 330 16.43 9.80 1.67
N PRO A 331 15.20 10.12 1.28
CA PRO A 331 14.74 9.98 -0.10
C PRO A 331 15.05 11.25 -0.89
N TYR A 332 15.11 11.11 -2.23
CA TYR A 332 15.07 12.25 -3.15
C TYR A 332 14.04 12.03 -4.27
N LYS A 333 13.63 13.12 -4.89
CA LYS A 333 12.82 13.10 -6.13
C LYS A 333 13.32 14.20 -7.05
N LEU A 334 13.73 13.80 -8.24
CA LEU A 334 14.21 14.71 -9.28
C LEU A 334 13.28 14.62 -10.49
N VAL A 335 13.06 15.75 -11.14
CA VAL A 335 12.31 15.83 -12.41
C VAL A 335 13.03 16.82 -13.32
N ALA A 336 13.25 16.43 -14.57
CA ALA A 336 13.74 17.31 -15.62
C ALA A 336 12.80 17.24 -16.82
N HIS A 337 12.35 18.40 -17.29
CA HIS A 337 11.58 18.52 -18.52
C HIS A 337 12.51 18.87 -19.66
N LEU A 338 12.48 18.06 -20.71
CA LEU A 338 13.34 18.24 -21.88
C LEU A 338 12.66 19.13 -22.94
N PRO A 339 13.45 19.83 -23.79
CA PRO A 339 12.90 20.71 -24.83
C PRO A 339 11.98 20.00 -25.85
N ASN A 340 12.13 18.69 -26.01
CA ASN A 340 11.31 17.86 -26.90
C ASN A 340 9.97 17.42 -26.29
N GLY A 341 9.56 17.97 -25.12
CA GLY A 341 8.33 17.64 -24.43
C GLY A 341 8.37 16.36 -23.58
N ARG A 342 9.49 15.62 -23.57
CA ARG A 342 9.69 14.46 -22.70
C ARG A 342 10.12 14.88 -21.30
N SER A 343 9.84 14.02 -20.32
CA SER A 343 10.32 14.22 -18.94
C SER A 343 11.19 13.04 -18.52
N VAL A 344 12.26 13.35 -17.82
CA VAL A 344 13.11 12.38 -17.11
C VAL A 344 12.90 12.62 -15.61
N PHE A 345 12.67 11.57 -14.86
CA PHE A 345 12.42 11.70 -13.43
C PHE A 345 12.98 10.51 -12.66
N SER A 346 13.44 10.77 -11.44
CA SER A 346 13.72 9.70 -10.50
C SER A 346 12.39 9.14 -10.00
N PHE A 347 12.12 7.89 -10.36
CA PHE A 347 10.92 7.18 -9.96
C PHE A 347 11.32 6.04 -9.03
N CYS A 348 10.58 5.85 -7.94
CA CYS A 348 10.79 4.71 -7.08
C CYS A 348 12.23 4.64 -6.50
N MET A 349 12.66 5.66 -5.79
CA MET A 349 13.86 5.57 -4.97
C MET A 349 13.56 4.67 -3.75
N CYS A 350 14.46 3.72 -3.45
CA CYS A 350 14.41 2.85 -2.29
C CYS A 350 15.50 3.29 -1.31
N PRO A 351 15.19 4.14 -0.31
CA PRO A 351 16.18 4.60 0.65
C PRO A 351 16.74 3.42 1.46
N GLY A 352 18.07 3.24 1.45
CA GLY A 352 18.73 2.12 2.12
C GLY A 352 18.64 0.78 1.38
N GLY A 353 17.95 0.71 0.25
CA GLY A 353 17.78 -0.50 -0.55
C GLY A 353 18.88 -0.75 -1.58
N GLN A 354 18.70 -1.78 -2.37
CA GLN A 354 19.61 -2.20 -3.44
C GLN A 354 18.87 -2.58 -4.71
N VAL A 355 19.59 -2.71 -5.83
CA VAL A 355 19.03 -3.22 -7.08
C VAL A 355 18.84 -4.73 -7.00
N VAL A 356 17.64 -5.20 -7.32
CA VAL A 356 17.30 -6.64 -7.32
C VAL A 356 16.81 -7.08 -8.70
N ALA A 357 17.08 -8.34 -9.03
CA ALA A 357 16.57 -8.97 -10.24
C ALA A 357 15.09 -9.32 -10.05
N ALA A 358 14.22 -8.72 -10.85
CA ALA A 358 12.76 -8.87 -10.79
C ALA A 358 12.20 -9.57 -12.04
N SER A 359 12.98 -10.47 -12.64
CA SER A 359 12.56 -11.23 -13.82
C SER A 359 11.44 -12.21 -13.49
N SER A 360 10.51 -12.37 -14.42
CA SER A 360 9.41 -13.36 -14.35
C SER A 360 9.34 -14.26 -15.59
N GLU A 361 10.20 -14.02 -16.57
CA GLU A 361 10.25 -14.77 -17.83
C GLU A 361 11.66 -15.27 -18.08
N GLN A 362 11.78 -16.50 -18.57
CA GLN A 362 13.06 -17.12 -18.87
C GLN A 362 13.79 -16.33 -19.96
N GLY A 363 15.07 -16.05 -19.76
CA GLY A 363 15.90 -15.32 -20.72
C GLY A 363 15.64 -13.81 -20.77
N HIS A 364 14.72 -13.25 -19.99
CA HIS A 364 14.45 -11.82 -19.90
C HIS A 364 15.00 -11.23 -18.59
N LEU A 365 15.52 -10.03 -18.67
CA LEU A 365 16.02 -9.29 -17.52
C LEU A 365 15.12 -8.07 -17.22
N CYS A 366 14.63 -8.01 -15.99
CA CYS A 366 14.02 -6.83 -15.41
C CYS A 366 14.64 -6.59 -14.03
N VAL A 367 14.81 -5.33 -13.64
CA VAL A 367 15.37 -4.96 -12.34
C VAL A 367 14.44 -4.02 -11.58
N ASN A 368 14.44 -4.14 -10.27
CA ASN A 368 13.71 -3.25 -9.36
C ASN A 368 14.64 -2.82 -8.21
N GLY A 369 14.15 -1.97 -7.31
CA GLY A 369 14.79 -1.68 -6.03
C GLY A 369 14.04 -2.41 -4.92
N ALA A 370 14.76 -2.89 -3.91
CA ALA A 370 14.23 -3.49 -2.68
C ALA A 370 15.04 -3.00 -1.47
#